data_e1915f38d1c3beb5a82a11c0a887cd1c
#
_entry.id   e1915f38d1c3beb5a82a11c0a887cd1c
#
_cell.length_a   1.000
_cell.length_b   1.000
_cell.length_c   1.000
_cell.angle_alpha   90.00
_cell.angle_beta   90.00
_cell.angle_gamma   90.00
#
_symmetry.space_group_name_H-M   'P 1'
#
loop_
_entity.id
_entity.type
_entity.pdbx_description
1 polymer ?
#
loop_
_entity_poly.entity_id
_entity_poly.type
_entity_poly.pdbx_seq_one_letter_code
_entity_poly.pdbx_strand_id
1 'polypeptide(L)'
;MNLLDLEIKIKDIYNKTAETEAKIRQEYERYSSPEAKNIYAQKLIDDKLAECKDRVLTYRNEQKGNIELAYKNAIEVLKPNQKVINSLEYQTRLSNTLNLLALSKGDINTDQLDFICEAMDENTLNIIKDAYKDNVLLGKYIEDNSIATKIEEANWTRDTGKRALDFEDESYMNRLARWDIENKFGIEE
;
A
#
# COMPACT_ATOMS: atom_id res chain seq x y z
N MET A 1 -5.49 -9.51 4.61
CA MET A 1 -4.70 -8.26 4.82
C MET A 1 -5.41 -7.17 4.04
N ASN A 2 -5.95 -6.16 4.72
CA ASN A 2 -6.62 -5.02 4.08
C ASN A 2 -5.56 -3.98 3.63
N LEU A 3 -5.99 -2.89 2.99
CA LEU A 3 -5.08 -1.83 2.53
C LEU A 3 -4.31 -1.17 3.67
N LEU A 4 -4.96 -0.94 4.81
CA LEU A 4 -4.32 -0.38 6.00
C LEU A 4 -3.21 -1.30 6.53
N ASP A 5 -3.45 -2.62 6.52
CA ASP A 5 -2.43 -3.60 6.91
C ASP A 5 -1.24 -3.59 5.93
N LEU A 6 -1.49 -3.36 4.63
CA LEU A 6 -0.43 -3.23 3.62
C LEU A 6 0.44 -2.00 3.90
N GLU A 7 -0.17 -0.84 4.14
CA GLU A 7 0.54 0.40 4.48
C GLU A 7 1.40 0.23 5.73
N ILE A 8 0.81 -0.31 6.81
CA ILE A 8 1.52 -0.58 8.07
C ILE A 8 2.72 -1.49 7.82
N LYS A 9 2.51 -2.55 7.06
CA LYS A 9 3.57 -3.50 6.73
C LYS A 9 4.72 -2.86 5.93
N ILE A 10 4.40 -2.00 4.98
CA ILE A 10 5.40 -1.28 4.19
C ILE A 10 6.17 -0.29 5.07
N LYS A 11 5.49 0.43 5.96
CA LYS A 11 6.14 1.33 6.95
C LYS A 11 7.09 0.54 7.87
N ASP A 12 6.69 -0.63 8.34
CA ASP A 12 7.55 -1.50 9.15
C ASP A 12 8.80 -1.98 8.39
N ILE A 13 8.62 -2.36 7.12
CA ILE A 13 9.74 -2.77 6.25
C ILE A 13 10.72 -1.60 6.09
N TYR A 14 10.21 -0.39 5.84
CA TYR A 14 11.03 0.81 5.71
C TYR A 14 11.82 1.12 6.98
N ASN A 15 11.16 1.14 8.15
CA ASN A 15 11.79 1.42 9.43
C ASN A 15 12.92 0.43 9.74
N LYS A 16 12.67 -0.87 9.53
CA LYS A 16 13.69 -1.92 9.70
C LYS A 16 14.86 -1.75 8.71
N THR A 17 14.56 -1.28 7.50
CA THR A 17 15.59 -1.01 6.50
C THR A 17 16.47 0.16 6.96
N ALA A 18 15.85 1.26 7.39
CA ALA A 18 16.57 2.43 7.91
C ALA A 18 17.47 2.08 9.11
N GLU A 19 16.98 1.27 10.07
CA GLU A 19 17.77 0.80 11.20
C GLU A 19 18.96 -0.05 10.78
N THR A 20 18.76 -0.93 9.78
CA THR A 20 19.83 -1.80 9.28
C THR A 20 20.88 -1.00 8.52
N GLU A 21 20.45 -0.07 7.68
CA GLU A 21 21.35 0.83 6.95
C GLU A 21 22.14 1.74 7.89
N ALA A 22 21.52 2.23 8.97
CA ALA A 22 22.23 3.02 9.97
C ALA A 22 23.42 2.26 10.59
N LYS A 23 23.24 0.95 10.86
CA LYS A 23 24.33 0.11 11.38
C LYS A 23 25.45 -0.07 10.33
N ILE A 24 25.09 -0.32 9.08
CA ILE A 24 26.07 -0.44 7.98
C ILE A 24 26.79 0.91 7.75
N ARG A 25 26.07 2.04 7.86
CA ARG A 25 26.64 3.39 7.74
C ARG A 25 27.67 3.66 8.84
N GLN A 26 27.43 3.27 10.08
CA GLN A 26 28.42 3.37 11.17
C GLN A 26 29.69 2.57 10.86
N GLU A 27 29.54 1.38 10.28
CA GLU A 27 30.70 0.59 9.85
C GLU A 27 31.44 1.28 8.69
N TYR A 28 30.71 1.81 7.71
CA TYR A 28 31.28 2.59 6.59
C TYR A 28 32.04 3.81 7.09
N GLU A 29 31.49 4.60 8.01
CA GLU A 29 32.12 5.77 8.60
C GLU A 29 33.40 5.41 9.33
N ARG A 30 33.42 4.29 10.05
CA ARG A 30 34.62 3.80 10.72
C ARG A 30 35.77 3.55 9.74
N TYR A 31 35.52 2.94 8.59
CA TYR A 31 36.56 2.64 7.61
C TYR A 31 36.88 3.84 6.69
N SER A 32 35.96 4.77 6.53
CA SER A 32 36.21 6.01 5.77
C SER A 32 36.90 7.11 6.56
N SER A 33 37.05 6.92 7.87
CA SER A 33 37.68 7.92 8.74
C SER A 33 39.16 8.11 8.46
N PRO A 34 39.74 9.31 8.73
CA PRO A 34 41.19 9.54 8.60
C PRO A 34 42.02 8.60 9.45
N GLU A 35 41.53 8.21 10.61
CA GLU A 35 42.20 7.29 11.56
C GLU A 35 42.34 5.87 10.99
N ALA A 36 41.34 5.44 10.18
CA ALA A 36 41.39 4.13 9.57
C ALA A 36 42.62 3.93 8.67
N LYS A 37 43.06 5.00 7.97
CA LYS A 37 44.28 4.99 7.11
C LYS A 37 45.56 4.74 7.88
N ASN A 38 45.58 5.05 9.18
CA ASN A 38 46.73 4.81 10.05
C ASN A 38 46.74 3.40 10.63
N ILE A 39 45.58 2.72 10.64
CA ILE A 39 45.40 1.42 11.29
C ILE A 39 45.35 0.26 10.28
N TYR A 40 44.76 0.51 9.11
CA TYR A 40 44.46 -0.51 8.12
C TYR A 40 45.19 -0.24 6.81
N ALA A 41 45.53 -1.33 6.10
CA ALA A 41 46.04 -1.21 4.74
C ALA A 41 44.94 -0.66 3.80
N GLN A 42 45.32 0.20 2.84
CA GLN A 42 44.38 0.85 1.92
C GLN A 42 43.46 -0.14 1.21
N LYS A 43 44.01 -1.28 0.76
CA LYS A 43 43.21 -2.33 0.14
C LYS A 43 42.09 -2.86 1.01
N LEU A 44 42.36 -3.07 2.32
CA LEU A 44 41.33 -3.52 3.26
C LEU A 44 40.24 -2.47 3.46
N ILE A 45 40.61 -1.19 3.48
CA ILE A 45 39.65 -0.08 3.55
C ILE A 45 38.73 -0.12 2.31
N ASP A 46 39.31 -0.18 1.13
CA ASP A 46 38.55 -0.18 -0.13
C ASP A 46 37.61 -1.38 -0.23
N ASP A 47 38.08 -2.58 0.14
CA ASP A 47 37.28 -3.80 0.17
C ASP A 47 36.10 -3.67 1.16
N LYS A 48 36.32 -3.11 2.36
CA LYS A 48 35.27 -2.90 3.37
C LYS A 48 34.24 -1.85 2.98
N LEU A 49 34.66 -0.77 2.35
CA LEU A 49 33.75 0.26 1.85
C LEU A 49 32.87 -0.29 0.70
N ALA A 50 33.47 -1.10 -0.19
CA ALA A 50 32.72 -1.77 -1.24
C ALA A 50 31.71 -2.79 -0.68
N GLU A 51 32.12 -3.60 0.31
CA GLU A 51 31.26 -4.55 1.01
C GLU A 51 30.06 -3.85 1.68
N CYS A 52 30.28 -2.72 2.37
CA CYS A 52 29.19 -1.96 2.99
C CYS A 52 28.17 -1.49 1.96
N LYS A 53 28.63 -0.95 0.82
CA LYS A 53 27.73 -0.50 -0.27
C LYS A 53 26.94 -1.67 -0.85
N ASP A 54 27.56 -2.79 -1.10
CA ASP A 54 26.90 -3.99 -1.65
C ASP A 54 25.85 -4.54 -0.67
N ARG A 55 26.14 -4.57 0.62
CA ARG A 55 25.20 -4.99 1.66
C ARG A 55 23.96 -4.10 1.71
N VAL A 56 24.10 -2.80 1.59
CA VAL A 56 22.95 -1.86 1.52
C VAL A 56 22.10 -2.17 0.30
N LEU A 57 22.70 -2.29 -0.89
CA LEU A 57 21.98 -2.57 -2.12
C LEU A 57 21.26 -3.93 -2.07
N THR A 58 21.95 -4.97 -1.60
CA THR A 58 21.39 -6.31 -1.46
C THR A 58 20.19 -6.28 -0.50
N TYR A 59 20.34 -5.65 0.67
CA TYR A 59 19.27 -5.56 1.65
C TYR A 59 18.06 -4.79 1.12
N ARG A 60 18.27 -3.65 0.44
CA ARG A 60 17.18 -2.89 -0.21
C ARG A 60 16.41 -3.74 -1.22
N ASN A 61 17.12 -4.51 -2.04
CA ASN A 61 16.50 -5.38 -3.03
C ASN A 61 15.67 -6.51 -2.39
N GLU A 62 16.16 -7.10 -1.28
CA GLU A 62 15.40 -8.05 -0.49
C GLU A 62 14.12 -7.43 0.07
N GLN A 63 14.23 -6.21 0.62
CA GLN A 63 13.06 -5.52 1.18
C GLN A 63 12.04 -5.11 0.11
N LYS A 64 12.46 -4.75 -1.09
CA LYS A 64 11.54 -4.57 -2.24
C LYS A 64 10.79 -5.87 -2.57
N GLY A 65 11.44 -7.02 -2.46
CA GLY A 65 10.80 -8.32 -2.58
C GLY A 65 9.73 -8.57 -1.51
N ASN A 66 10.01 -8.17 -0.27
CA ASN A 66 9.06 -8.26 0.83
C ASN A 66 7.84 -7.35 0.65
N ILE A 67 8.02 -6.14 0.10
CA ILE A 67 6.93 -5.24 -0.28
C ILE A 67 6.07 -5.89 -1.37
N GLU A 68 6.68 -6.49 -2.38
CA GLU A 68 5.96 -7.18 -3.46
C GLU A 68 5.13 -8.37 -2.94
N LEU A 69 5.68 -9.13 -2.00
CA LEU A 69 4.96 -10.23 -1.36
C LEU A 69 3.78 -9.72 -0.53
N ALA A 70 3.97 -8.64 0.24
CA ALA A 70 2.89 -8.02 1.01
C ALA A 70 1.76 -7.52 0.11
N TYR A 71 2.11 -6.86 -1.01
CA TYR A 71 1.17 -6.43 -2.03
C TYR A 71 0.39 -7.60 -2.63
N LYS A 72 1.06 -8.67 -3.07
CA LYS A 72 0.39 -9.86 -3.63
C LYS A 72 -0.64 -10.44 -2.67
N ASN A 73 -0.29 -10.55 -1.39
CA ASN A 73 -1.19 -11.03 -0.35
C ASN A 73 -2.40 -10.09 -0.14
N ALA A 74 -2.20 -8.77 -0.24
CA ALA A 74 -3.30 -7.81 -0.14
C ALA A 74 -4.25 -7.93 -1.33
N ILE A 75 -3.72 -7.99 -2.56
CA ILE A 75 -4.53 -8.15 -3.78
C ILE A 75 -5.29 -9.48 -3.79
N GLU A 76 -4.71 -10.56 -3.27
CA GLU A 76 -5.38 -11.86 -3.22
C GLU A 76 -6.61 -11.84 -2.30
N VAL A 77 -6.56 -11.10 -1.20
CA VAL A 77 -7.71 -10.90 -0.31
C VAL A 77 -8.79 -10.02 -0.95
N LEU A 78 -8.41 -9.05 -1.79
CA LEU A 78 -9.36 -8.20 -2.50
C LEU A 78 -10.09 -8.95 -3.63
N LYS A 79 -9.53 -10.06 -4.14
CA LYS A 79 -10.18 -10.86 -5.18
C LYS A 79 -11.37 -11.63 -4.60
N PRO A 80 -12.56 -11.46 -5.17
CA PRO A 80 -13.72 -12.19 -4.72
C PRO A 80 -13.52 -13.71 -4.81
N ASN A 81 -13.89 -14.43 -3.76
CA ASN A 81 -13.83 -15.89 -3.77
C ASN A 81 -14.96 -16.44 -4.64
N GLN A 82 -14.63 -16.98 -5.81
CA GLN A 82 -15.60 -17.50 -6.80
C GLN A 82 -16.57 -18.54 -6.21
N LYS A 83 -16.13 -19.35 -5.23
CA LYS A 83 -17.00 -20.31 -4.57
C LYS A 83 -18.07 -19.64 -3.70
N VAL A 84 -17.71 -18.52 -3.09
CA VAL A 84 -18.65 -17.73 -2.28
C VAL A 84 -19.61 -16.98 -3.18
N ILE A 85 -19.12 -16.33 -4.25
CA ILE A 85 -19.95 -15.59 -5.20
C ILE A 85 -21.01 -16.49 -5.84
N ASN A 86 -20.67 -17.73 -6.16
CA ASN A 86 -21.59 -18.68 -6.78
C ASN A 86 -22.54 -19.36 -5.78
N SER A 87 -22.43 -19.07 -4.47
CA SER A 87 -23.36 -19.63 -3.49
C SER A 87 -24.75 -19.01 -3.61
N LEU A 88 -25.79 -19.83 -3.38
CA LEU A 88 -27.18 -19.36 -3.38
C LEU A 88 -27.41 -18.25 -2.35
N GLU A 89 -26.79 -18.36 -1.19
CA GLU A 89 -26.87 -17.37 -0.11
C GLU A 89 -26.33 -16.02 -0.55
N TYR A 90 -25.17 -16.01 -1.19
CA TYR A 90 -24.55 -14.79 -1.73
C TYR A 90 -25.41 -14.14 -2.80
N GLN A 91 -25.90 -14.92 -3.76
CA GLN A 91 -26.77 -14.45 -4.84
C GLN A 91 -28.10 -13.90 -4.31
N THR A 92 -28.68 -14.55 -3.30
CA THR A 92 -29.89 -14.08 -2.64
C THR A 92 -29.66 -12.75 -1.92
N ARG A 93 -28.55 -12.63 -1.18
CA ARG A 93 -28.16 -11.38 -0.51
C ARG A 93 -27.96 -10.26 -1.52
N LEU A 94 -27.26 -10.54 -2.62
CA LEU A 94 -27.02 -9.57 -3.68
C LEU A 94 -28.33 -9.06 -4.29
N SER A 95 -29.23 -9.98 -4.67
CA SER A 95 -30.54 -9.64 -5.22
C SER A 95 -31.35 -8.77 -4.24
N ASN A 96 -31.35 -9.14 -2.97
CA ASN A 96 -32.07 -8.37 -1.94
C ASN A 96 -31.47 -6.96 -1.78
N THR A 97 -30.16 -6.83 -1.77
CA THR A 97 -29.47 -5.55 -1.64
C THR A 97 -29.76 -4.65 -2.84
N LEU A 98 -29.74 -5.18 -4.06
CA LEU A 98 -30.10 -4.44 -5.27
C LEU A 98 -31.59 -4.00 -5.28
N ASN A 99 -32.48 -4.85 -4.80
CA ASN A 99 -33.89 -4.50 -4.66
C ASN A 99 -34.07 -3.36 -3.63
N LEU A 100 -33.35 -3.41 -2.51
CA LEU A 100 -33.37 -2.32 -1.52
C LEU A 100 -32.82 -1.03 -2.10
N LEU A 101 -31.72 -1.08 -2.85
CA LEU A 101 -31.16 0.07 -3.55
C LEU A 101 -32.19 0.71 -4.49
N ALA A 102 -32.89 -0.11 -5.26
CA ALA A 102 -33.94 0.35 -6.18
C ALA A 102 -35.14 1.00 -5.42
N LEU A 103 -35.62 0.37 -4.38
CA LEU A 103 -36.77 0.85 -3.57
C LEU A 103 -36.44 2.15 -2.82
N SER A 104 -35.21 2.28 -2.31
CA SER A 104 -34.75 3.46 -1.57
C SER A 104 -34.24 4.59 -2.46
N LYS A 105 -34.24 4.41 -3.78
CA LYS A 105 -33.66 5.36 -4.76
C LYS A 105 -32.18 5.67 -4.50
N GLY A 106 -31.44 4.66 -4.08
CA GLY A 106 -30.01 4.78 -3.81
C GLY A 106 -29.65 5.13 -2.37
N ASP A 107 -30.63 5.31 -1.47
CA ASP A 107 -30.40 5.59 -0.06
C ASP A 107 -30.39 4.28 0.74
N ILE A 108 -29.22 3.65 0.83
CA ILE A 108 -28.98 2.43 1.62
C ILE A 108 -27.79 2.64 2.55
N ASN A 109 -27.67 1.75 3.56
CA ASN A 109 -26.59 1.86 4.53
C ASN A 109 -25.20 1.47 3.95
N THR A 110 -24.16 1.88 4.66
CA THR A 110 -22.77 1.63 4.23
C THR A 110 -22.44 0.16 4.07
N ASP A 111 -22.91 -0.73 4.97
CA ASP A 111 -22.63 -2.18 4.88
C ASP A 111 -23.22 -2.79 3.60
N GLN A 112 -24.33 -2.27 3.12
CA GLN A 112 -24.97 -2.70 1.87
C GLN A 112 -24.23 -2.13 0.67
N LEU A 113 -23.74 -0.90 0.76
CA LEU A 113 -22.90 -0.28 -0.28
C LEU A 113 -21.55 -0.99 -0.41
N ASP A 114 -20.91 -1.31 0.71
CA ASP A 114 -19.67 -2.10 0.72
C ASP A 114 -19.86 -3.44 0.02
N PHE A 115 -20.96 -4.13 0.37
CA PHE A 115 -21.27 -5.41 -0.26
C PHE A 115 -21.49 -5.28 -1.78
N ILE A 116 -22.14 -4.21 -2.27
CA ILE A 116 -22.29 -3.94 -3.70
C ILE A 116 -20.93 -3.69 -4.36
N CYS A 117 -20.11 -2.85 -3.74
CA CYS A 117 -18.77 -2.53 -4.25
C CYS A 117 -17.85 -3.76 -4.33
N GLU A 118 -18.00 -4.72 -3.40
CA GLU A 118 -17.25 -5.97 -3.37
C GLU A 118 -17.80 -7.04 -4.31
N ALA A 119 -19.12 -7.01 -4.56
CA ALA A 119 -19.81 -8.03 -5.35
C ALA A 119 -19.77 -7.80 -6.84
N MET A 120 -19.61 -6.54 -7.27
CA MET A 120 -19.83 -6.14 -8.66
C MET A 120 -18.55 -5.73 -9.35
N ASP A 121 -18.50 -6.03 -10.66
CA ASP A 121 -17.48 -5.52 -11.53
C ASP A 121 -17.66 -4.02 -11.81
N GLU A 122 -16.61 -3.38 -12.29
CA GLU A 122 -16.56 -1.94 -12.53
C GLU A 122 -17.62 -1.47 -13.54
N ASN A 123 -17.90 -2.26 -14.57
CA ASN A 123 -18.94 -1.91 -15.56
C ASN A 123 -20.33 -1.87 -14.91
N THR A 124 -20.64 -2.86 -14.06
CA THR A 124 -21.91 -2.92 -13.33
C THR A 124 -22.01 -1.77 -12.31
N LEU A 125 -20.93 -1.43 -11.61
CA LEU A 125 -20.89 -0.28 -10.72
C LEU A 125 -21.11 1.04 -11.45
N ASN A 126 -20.55 1.22 -12.65
CA ASN A 126 -20.78 2.40 -13.49
C ASN A 126 -22.24 2.49 -13.93
N ILE A 127 -22.88 1.37 -14.29
CA ILE A 127 -24.32 1.35 -14.60
C ILE A 127 -25.14 1.80 -13.39
N ILE A 128 -24.80 1.37 -12.18
CA ILE A 128 -25.46 1.81 -10.95
C ILE A 128 -25.26 3.32 -10.75
N LYS A 129 -24.05 3.83 -10.87
CA LYS A 129 -23.74 5.27 -10.78
C LYS A 129 -24.60 6.09 -11.77
N ASP A 130 -24.68 5.64 -13.01
CA ASP A 130 -25.46 6.32 -14.06
C ASP A 130 -26.98 6.26 -13.78
N ALA A 131 -27.47 5.13 -13.27
CA ALA A 131 -28.88 4.98 -12.92
C ALA A 131 -29.29 5.90 -11.73
N TYR A 132 -28.36 6.18 -10.83
CA TYR A 132 -28.57 7.03 -9.66
C TYR A 132 -27.73 8.31 -9.66
N LYS A 133 -27.48 8.88 -10.85
CA LYS A 133 -26.60 10.07 -11.05
C LYS A 133 -26.97 11.28 -10.18
N ASP A 134 -28.23 11.38 -9.76
CA ASP A 134 -28.69 12.47 -8.89
C ASP A 134 -28.31 12.22 -7.41
N ASN A 135 -27.91 11.01 -7.04
CA ASN A 135 -27.40 10.65 -5.72
C ASN A 135 -25.87 10.76 -5.70
N VAL A 136 -25.37 11.98 -5.51
CA VAL A 136 -23.92 12.28 -5.50
C VAL A 136 -23.17 11.47 -4.44
N LEU A 137 -23.78 11.23 -3.28
CA LEU A 137 -23.16 10.48 -2.18
C LEU A 137 -22.94 9.01 -2.58
N LEU A 138 -23.94 8.39 -3.20
CA LEU A 138 -23.82 7.03 -3.72
C LEU A 138 -22.72 6.92 -4.77
N GLY A 139 -22.71 7.86 -5.74
CA GLY A 139 -21.70 7.88 -6.79
C GLY A 139 -20.28 7.97 -6.23
N LYS A 140 -20.06 8.91 -5.31
CA LYS A 140 -18.77 9.08 -4.64
C LYS A 140 -18.39 7.85 -3.81
N TYR A 141 -19.34 7.28 -3.05
CA TYR A 141 -19.07 6.09 -2.24
C TYR A 141 -18.59 4.91 -3.10
N ILE A 142 -19.27 4.64 -4.22
CA ILE A 142 -18.87 3.58 -5.15
C ILE A 142 -17.49 3.85 -5.72
N GLU A 143 -17.19 5.09 -6.08
CA GLU A 143 -15.91 5.51 -6.62
C GLU A 143 -14.76 5.27 -5.63
N ASP A 144 -14.98 5.68 -4.37
CA ASP A 144 -13.97 5.56 -3.30
C ASP A 144 -13.78 4.11 -2.82
N ASN A 145 -14.79 3.22 -2.94
CA ASN A 145 -14.78 1.89 -2.33
C ASN A 145 -14.78 0.72 -3.32
N SER A 146 -14.76 0.98 -4.63
CA SER A 146 -14.69 -0.10 -5.64
C SER A 146 -13.42 -0.94 -5.49
N ILE A 147 -13.48 -2.20 -5.91
CA ILE A 147 -12.29 -3.07 -5.93
C ILE A 147 -11.20 -2.47 -6.82
N ALA A 148 -11.58 -1.85 -7.94
CA ALA A 148 -10.63 -1.18 -8.83
C ALA A 148 -9.85 -0.08 -8.11
N THR A 149 -10.55 0.82 -7.41
CA THR A 149 -9.92 1.89 -6.61
C THR A 149 -9.01 1.31 -5.51
N LYS A 150 -9.47 0.30 -4.78
CA LYS A 150 -8.65 -0.38 -3.76
C LYS A 150 -7.39 -1.02 -4.36
N ILE A 151 -7.46 -1.55 -5.59
CA ILE A 151 -6.29 -2.09 -6.31
C ILE A 151 -5.34 -0.96 -6.72
N GLU A 152 -5.86 0.17 -7.20
CA GLU A 152 -5.04 1.33 -7.55
C GLU A 152 -4.31 1.90 -6.34
N GLU A 153 -4.98 2.03 -5.21
CA GLU A 153 -4.36 2.43 -3.94
C GLU A 153 -3.28 1.45 -3.49
N ALA A 154 -3.54 0.14 -3.61
CA ALA A 154 -2.54 -0.88 -3.30
C ALA A 154 -1.32 -0.79 -4.23
N ASN A 155 -1.53 -0.55 -5.53
CA ASN A 155 -0.46 -0.33 -6.50
C ASN A 155 0.37 0.90 -6.13
N TRP A 156 -0.30 2.01 -5.84
CA TRP A 156 0.37 3.26 -5.45
C TRP A 156 1.19 3.06 -4.15
N THR A 157 0.62 2.40 -3.15
CA THR A 157 1.28 2.10 -1.87
C THR A 157 2.51 1.22 -2.06
N ARG A 158 2.42 0.17 -2.89
CA ARG A 158 3.56 -0.68 -3.27
C ARG A 158 4.67 0.12 -3.94
N ASP A 159 4.31 0.89 -4.97
CA ASP A 159 5.29 1.60 -5.80
C ASP A 159 5.96 2.73 -5.01
N THR A 160 5.20 3.38 -4.15
CA THR A 160 5.71 4.40 -3.22
C THR A 160 6.67 3.78 -2.20
N GLY A 161 6.30 2.63 -1.60
CA GLY A 161 7.17 1.92 -0.68
C GLY A 161 8.47 1.45 -1.34
N LYS A 162 8.42 0.96 -2.58
CA LYS A 162 9.64 0.58 -3.32
C LYS A 162 10.52 1.79 -3.62
N ARG A 163 9.94 2.91 -4.06
CA ARG A 163 10.68 4.15 -4.33
C ARG A 163 11.32 4.70 -3.06
N ALA A 164 10.65 4.64 -1.92
CA ALA A 164 11.18 5.08 -0.65
C ALA A 164 12.49 4.35 -0.26
N LEU A 165 12.65 3.08 -0.65
CA LEU A 165 13.88 2.33 -0.43
C LEU A 165 15.03 2.74 -1.37
N ASP A 166 14.74 3.48 -2.45
CA ASP A 166 15.78 3.98 -3.37
C ASP A 166 16.30 5.38 -2.98
N PHE A 167 15.55 6.11 -2.17
CA PHE A 167 15.96 7.46 -1.76
C PHE A 167 16.78 7.42 -0.46
N GLU A 168 17.92 8.06 -0.48
CA GLU A 168 18.76 8.30 0.72
C GLU A 168 18.17 9.41 1.63
N ASP A 169 17.07 10.05 1.21
CA ASP A 169 16.57 11.28 1.83
C ASP A 169 15.41 10.98 2.79
N GLU A 170 15.69 11.11 4.10
CA GLU A 170 14.67 11.06 5.17
C GLU A 170 13.51 12.05 4.94
N SER A 171 13.77 13.17 4.22
CA SER A 171 12.77 14.21 3.95
C SER A 171 11.61 13.70 3.11
N TYR A 172 11.84 12.72 2.22
CA TYR A 172 10.80 12.14 1.37
C TYR A 172 9.80 11.29 2.17
N MET A 173 10.29 10.45 3.10
CA MET A 173 9.40 9.62 3.94
C MET A 173 8.64 10.46 4.96
N ASN A 174 9.24 11.52 5.47
CA ASN A 174 8.55 12.47 6.34
C ASN A 174 7.43 13.20 5.58
N ARG A 175 7.63 13.54 4.30
CA ARG A 175 6.58 14.11 3.44
C ARG A 175 5.47 13.12 3.15
N LEU A 176 5.79 11.85 2.88
CA LEU A 176 4.78 10.80 2.69
C LEU A 176 3.97 10.54 3.97
N ALA A 177 4.63 10.48 5.12
CA ALA A 177 3.96 10.32 6.41
C ALA A 177 3.05 11.50 6.75
N ARG A 178 3.47 12.75 6.45
CA ARG A 178 2.64 13.95 6.58
C ARG A 178 1.46 13.91 5.63
N TRP A 179 1.69 13.65 4.36
CA TRP A 179 0.63 13.57 3.35
C TRP A 179 -0.43 12.52 3.70
N ASP A 180 -0.03 11.35 4.21
CA ASP A 180 -0.96 10.32 4.73
C ASP A 180 -1.78 10.82 5.92
N ILE A 181 -1.17 11.58 6.84
CA ILE A 181 -1.83 12.13 8.02
C ILE A 181 -2.81 13.23 7.60
N GLU A 182 -2.39 14.15 6.75
CA GLU A 182 -3.20 15.27 6.27
C GLU A 182 -4.41 14.79 5.47
N ASN A 183 -4.24 13.81 4.57
CA ASN A 183 -5.35 13.26 3.78
C ASN A 183 -6.30 12.37 4.60
N LYS A 184 -5.80 11.61 5.59
CA LYS A 184 -6.65 10.73 6.41
C LYS A 184 -7.40 11.47 7.52
N PHE A 185 -6.86 12.57 8.01
CA PHE A 185 -7.44 13.30 9.16
C PHE A 185 -7.97 14.69 8.81
N GLY A 186 -7.88 15.13 7.53
CA GLY A 186 -8.42 16.42 7.11
C GLY A 186 -7.80 17.61 7.83
N ILE A 187 -6.55 17.51 8.26
CA ILE A 187 -5.82 18.59 8.91
C ILE A 187 -5.17 19.43 7.81
N GLU A 188 -5.86 20.49 7.38
CA GLU A 188 -5.23 21.59 6.66
C GLU A 188 -4.47 22.46 7.67
N GLU A 189 -3.20 22.76 7.38
CA GLU A 189 -2.44 23.79 8.12
C GLU A 189 -2.92 25.19 7.74
#